data_09ced50a13f0affbf7bf7bb28b167a37
#
_entry.id   09ced50a13f0affbf7bf7bb28b167a37
#
_cell.length_a   1.000
_cell.length_b   1.000
_cell.length_c   1.000
_cell.angle_alpha   90.00
_cell.angle_beta   90.00
_cell.angle_gamma   90.00
#
_symmetry.space_group_name_H-M   'P 1'
#
loop_
_entity.id
_entity.type
_entity.pdbx_description
1 polymer ?
#
loop_
_entity_poly.entity_id
_entity_poly.type
_entity_poly.pdbx_seq_one_letter_code
_entity_poly.pdbx_strand_id
1 'polypeptide(L)'
;MNYETKWANLNKKLRQSAEDNNGLASALFDLENHQRETGFIKDDLKKIKRIIFQDPNNKSYSLRAQINPKRAKRHDGSGNLALAGEHPNINNGCFLCRENIKWQQEERQIGFEINFGISDYIAFMNPFPLLPNHVVIASTAHRTQELRLFQNDEQNQDLALVLSDLCELADRLPNHIGFYNGVEAGASIPDHFHFQFFQRAPDLPKFPLEERTFSN
;
A
#
# COMPACT_ATOMS: atom_id res chain seq x y z
N MET A 1 -18.47 -8.45 -19.60
CA MET A 1 -18.56 -8.69 -18.13
C MET A 1 -18.47 -7.33 -17.47
N ASN A 2 -19.41 -6.98 -16.58
CA ASN A 2 -19.37 -5.70 -15.89
C ASN A 2 -18.28 -5.69 -14.79
N TYR A 3 -17.95 -4.49 -14.29
CA TYR A 3 -16.90 -4.29 -13.31
C TYR A 3 -17.11 -5.06 -12.00
N GLU A 4 -18.33 -5.08 -11.47
CA GLU A 4 -18.65 -5.78 -10.23
C GLU A 4 -18.47 -7.29 -10.36
N THR A 5 -18.81 -7.84 -11.52
CA THR A 5 -18.55 -9.26 -11.79
C THR A 5 -17.05 -9.56 -11.91
N LYS A 6 -16.28 -8.64 -12.55
CA LYS A 6 -14.81 -8.78 -12.61
C LYS A 6 -14.20 -8.75 -11.20
N TRP A 7 -14.67 -7.80 -10.36
CA TRP A 7 -14.23 -7.67 -8.97
C TRP A 7 -14.49 -8.94 -8.17
N ALA A 8 -15.74 -9.42 -8.18
CA ALA A 8 -16.13 -10.63 -7.45
C ALA A 8 -15.34 -11.87 -7.89
N ASN A 9 -15.19 -12.05 -9.21
CA ASN A 9 -14.46 -13.20 -9.77
C ASN A 9 -12.97 -13.17 -9.42
N LEU A 10 -12.33 -12.01 -9.48
CA LEU A 10 -10.94 -11.88 -9.09
C LEU A 10 -10.77 -12.13 -7.59
N ASN A 11 -11.62 -11.54 -6.75
CA ASN A 11 -11.56 -11.75 -5.32
C ASN A 11 -11.73 -13.24 -4.93
N LYS A 12 -12.63 -13.95 -5.61
CA LYS A 12 -12.76 -15.42 -5.42
C LYS A 12 -11.46 -16.15 -5.74
N LYS A 13 -10.81 -15.83 -6.85
CA LYS A 13 -9.52 -16.43 -7.24
C LYS A 13 -8.41 -16.10 -6.24
N LEU A 14 -8.34 -14.85 -5.78
CA LEU A 14 -7.32 -14.42 -4.85
C LEU A 14 -7.48 -15.07 -3.46
N ARG A 15 -8.72 -15.24 -2.98
CA ARG A 15 -8.98 -16.02 -1.76
C ARG A 15 -8.51 -17.45 -1.89
N GLN A 16 -8.84 -18.10 -3.03
CA GLN A 16 -8.37 -19.46 -3.29
C GLN A 16 -6.85 -19.55 -3.33
N SER A 17 -6.18 -18.58 -3.97
CA SER A 17 -4.71 -18.52 -3.99
C SER A 17 -4.11 -18.36 -2.58
N ALA A 18 -4.76 -17.55 -1.73
CA ALA A 18 -4.33 -17.38 -0.34
C ALA A 18 -4.48 -18.70 0.47
N GLU A 19 -5.52 -19.49 0.20
CA GLU A 19 -5.77 -20.75 0.87
C GLU A 19 -4.81 -21.85 0.40
N ASP A 20 -4.57 -21.95 -0.92
CA ASP A 20 -3.80 -23.03 -1.54
C ASP A 20 -2.28 -22.83 -1.45
N ASN A 21 -1.79 -21.57 -1.43
CA ASN A 21 -0.41 -21.21 -1.76
C ASN A 21 0.27 -20.25 -0.76
N ASN A 22 0.33 -20.53 0.51
CA ASN A 22 1.11 -19.71 1.46
C ASN A 22 0.53 -18.32 1.79
N GLY A 23 -0.78 -18.19 1.86
CA GLY A 23 -1.39 -17.05 2.51
C GLY A 23 -1.49 -15.78 1.68
N LEU A 24 -1.63 -14.65 2.37
CA LEU A 24 -1.89 -13.34 1.80
C LEU A 24 -0.85 -12.92 0.75
N ALA A 25 0.42 -13.25 0.95
CA ALA A 25 1.49 -12.90 0.02
C ALA A 25 1.25 -13.45 -1.39
N SER A 26 0.81 -14.71 -1.53
CA SER A 26 0.48 -15.31 -2.83
C SER A 26 -0.66 -14.57 -3.53
N ALA A 27 -1.73 -14.26 -2.79
CA ALA A 27 -2.84 -13.49 -3.34
C ALA A 27 -2.41 -12.10 -3.85
N LEU A 28 -1.50 -11.44 -3.13
CA LEU A 28 -0.97 -10.13 -3.56
C LEU A 28 -0.07 -10.23 -4.80
N PHE A 29 0.69 -11.32 -4.97
CA PHE A 29 1.43 -11.57 -6.22
C PHE A 29 0.49 -11.80 -7.39
N ASP A 30 -0.57 -12.57 -7.21
CA ASP A 30 -1.57 -12.81 -8.26
C ASP A 30 -2.34 -11.53 -8.60
N LEU A 31 -2.64 -10.69 -7.60
CA LEU A 31 -3.21 -9.37 -7.81
C LEU A 31 -2.26 -8.49 -8.63
N GLU A 32 -0.96 -8.46 -8.31
CA GLU A 32 0.04 -7.71 -9.07
C GLU A 32 0.09 -8.18 -10.53
N ASN A 33 0.13 -9.48 -10.77
CA ASN A 33 0.13 -10.04 -12.13
C ASN A 33 -1.11 -9.60 -12.91
N HIS A 34 -2.28 -9.73 -12.32
CA HIS A 34 -3.52 -9.26 -12.92
C HIS A 34 -3.47 -7.74 -13.25
N GLN A 35 -2.96 -6.93 -12.33
CA GLN A 35 -2.88 -5.47 -12.56
C GLN A 35 -1.80 -5.07 -13.59
N ARG A 36 -0.81 -5.90 -13.81
CA ARG A 36 0.13 -5.76 -14.92
C ARG A 36 -0.51 -6.11 -16.27
N GLU A 37 -1.28 -7.19 -16.32
CA GLU A 37 -2.02 -7.61 -17.51
C GLU A 37 -3.06 -6.58 -17.96
N THR A 38 -3.74 -5.94 -17.01
CA THR A 38 -4.71 -4.86 -17.32
C THR A 38 -4.02 -3.52 -17.68
N GLY A 39 -2.70 -3.43 -17.56
CA GLY A 39 -1.94 -2.20 -17.80
C GLY A 39 -2.15 -1.14 -16.72
N PHE A 40 -2.67 -1.51 -15.55
CA PHE A 40 -2.80 -0.58 -14.42
C PHE A 40 -1.44 -0.25 -13.81
N ILE A 41 -0.58 -1.24 -13.58
CA ILE A 41 0.79 -1.00 -13.12
C ILE A 41 1.65 -0.50 -14.27
N LYS A 42 2.13 0.74 -14.16
CA LYS A 42 2.84 1.48 -15.22
C LYS A 42 4.36 1.40 -15.11
N ASP A 43 4.89 0.92 -13.98
CA ASP A 43 6.33 0.84 -13.73
C ASP A 43 6.78 -0.60 -13.45
N ASP A 44 7.76 -1.05 -14.23
CA ASP A 44 8.41 -2.37 -14.09
C ASP A 44 9.69 -2.34 -13.22
N LEU A 45 10.01 -1.19 -12.63
CA LEU A 45 11.16 -0.95 -11.77
C LEU A 45 12.55 -1.11 -12.45
N LYS A 46 12.62 -1.37 -13.76
CA LYS A 46 13.91 -1.60 -14.48
C LYS A 46 14.80 -0.37 -14.58
N LYS A 47 14.23 0.83 -14.43
CA LYS A 47 14.98 2.10 -14.56
C LYS A 47 15.35 2.73 -13.22
N ILE A 48 15.22 1.99 -12.14
CA ILE A 48 15.61 2.46 -10.81
C ILE A 48 17.14 2.56 -10.73
N LYS A 49 17.62 3.70 -10.21
CA LYS A 49 19.01 3.89 -9.82
C LYS A 49 19.11 3.97 -8.30
N ARG A 50 19.98 3.18 -7.70
CA ARG A 50 20.30 3.25 -6.28
C ARG A 50 21.67 3.87 -6.10
N ILE A 51 21.79 4.80 -5.17
CA ILE A 51 23.01 5.54 -4.85
C ILE A 51 23.28 5.36 -3.37
N ILE A 52 24.51 5.05 -3.04
CA ILE A 52 24.97 4.94 -1.66
C ILE A 52 25.94 6.10 -1.42
N PHE A 53 25.60 6.93 -0.43
CA PHE A 53 26.47 7.99 0.08
C PHE A 53 27.09 7.49 1.38
N GLN A 54 28.40 7.30 1.39
CA GLN A 54 29.11 6.95 2.63
C GLN A 54 29.57 8.21 3.34
N ASP A 55 29.44 8.23 4.67
CA ASP A 55 30.05 9.27 5.49
C ASP A 55 31.58 9.08 5.44
N PRO A 56 32.35 10.10 4.98
CA PRO A 56 33.81 10.01 4.92
C PRO A 56 34.46 9.87 6.30
N ASN A 57 33.80 10.31 7.35
CA ASN A 57 34.31 10.29 8.72
C ASN A 57 33.83 9.06 9.51
N ASN A 58 32.77 8.42 9.08
CA ASN A 58 32.21 7.23 9.73
C ASN A 58 31.68 6.21 8.72
N LYS A 59 32.54 5.25 8.37
CA LYS A 59 32.21 4.19 7.39
C LYS A 59 31.04 3.29 7.79
N SER A 60 30.63 3.33 9.05
CA SER A 60 29.43 2.60 9.53
C SER A 60 28.13 3.32 9.17
N TYR A 61 28.22 4.57 8.74
CA TYR A 61 27.07 5.36 8.34
C TYR A 61 26.99 5.47 6.81
N SER A 62 25.88 5.00 6.24
CA SER A 62 25.58 5.21 4.82
C SER A 62 24.17 5.71 4.64
N LEU A 63 24.01 6.76 3.84
CA LEU A 63 22.72 7.21 3.34
C LEU A 63 22.47 6.53 2.00
N ARG A 64 21.28 5.99 1.80
CA ARG A 64 20.86 5.36 0.56
C ARG A 64 19.74 6.12 -0.08
N ALA A 65 19.91 6.44 -1.35
CA ALA A 65 18.91 7.11 -2.16
C ALA A 65 18.47 6.22 -3.32
N GLN A 66 17.19 6.28 -3.66
CA GLN A 66 16.63 5.64 -4.82
C GLN A 66 16.04 6.69 -5.76
N ILE A 67 16.49 6.68 -7.00
CA ILE A 67 15.92 7.51 -8.06
C ILE A 67 15.02 6.62 -8.92
N ASN A 68 13.72 6.93 -8.93
CA ASN A 68 12.74 6.28 -9.77
C ASN A 68 12.09 7.30 -10.72
N PRO A 69 12.55 7.41 -11.99
CA PRO A 69 12.05 8.42 -12.92
C PRO A 69 10.57 8.30 -13.25
N LYS A 70 10.02 7.08 -13.27
CA LYS A 70 8.60 6.88 -13.58
C LYS A 70 7.71 7.32 -12.42
N ARG A 71 8.21 7.29 -11.20
CA ARG A 71 7.48 7.72 -10.02
C ARG A 71 7.21 9.24 -9.99
N ALA A 72 8.00 10.04 -10.69
CA ALA A 72 7.73 11.47 -10.85
C ALA A 72 6.36 11.73 -11.53
N LYS A 73 5.91 10.81 -12.40
CA LYS A 73 4.59 10.88 -13.05
C LYS A 73 3.42 10.65 -12.09
N ARG A 74 3.68 10.23 -10.85
CA ARG A 74 2.65 10.06 -9.82
C ARG A 74 1.91 11.37 -9.53
N HIS A 75 2.60 12.48 -9.62
CA HIS A 75 2.04 13.79 -9.33
C HIS A 75 1.09 14.30 -10.41
N ASP A 76 1.17 13.76 -11.62
CA ASP A 76 0.28 14.14 -12.73
C ASP A 76 -1.14 13.55 -12.61
N GLY A 77 -1.41 12.73 -11.58
CA GLY A 77 -2.69 12.06 -11.41
C GLY A 77 -2.96 11.55 -10.00
N SER A 78 -2.17 11.92 -9.03
CA SER A 78 -2.43 11.65 -7.61
C SER A 78 -3.03 12.87 -6.97
N GLY A 79 -4.27 12.88 -6.83
CA GLY A 79 -5.06 13.94 -6.25
C GLY A 79 -6.51 13.70 -6.62
N ASN A 80 -7.40 14.43 -5.99
CA ASN A 80 -8.82 14.38 -6.31
C ASN A 80 -9.01 14.81 -7.77
N LEU A 81 -9.19 13.84 -8.67
CA LEU A 81 -9.63 14.14 -10.02
C LEU A 81 -11.08 14.61 -9.92
N ALA A 82 -11.27 15.92 -9.92
CA ALA A 82 -12.56 16.50 -10.23
C ALA A 82 -12.86 16.16 -11.69
N LEU A 83 -13.52 15.04 -11.95
CA LEU A 83 -13.99 14.73 -13.28
C LEU A 83 -15.23 15.55 -13.56
N ALA A 84 -15.21 16.25 -14.70
CA ALA A 84 -16.42 16.80 -15.29
C ALA A 84 -17.30 15.61 -15.72
N GLY A 85 -18.48 15.43 -15.11
CA GLY A 85 -19.43 14.40 -15.48
C GLY A 85 -20.30 13.92 -14.32
N GLU A 86 -21.29 13.09 -14.63
CA GLU A 86 -22.27 12.52 -13.71
C GLU A 86 -21.71 11.31 -12.92
N HIS A 87 -20.46 11.34 -12.48
CA HIS A 87 -19.91 10.25 -11.68
C HIS A 87 -20.11 10.49 -10.19
N PRO A 88 -20.33 9.43 -9.40
CA PRO A 88 -20.40 9.56 -7.96
C PRO A 88 -19.12 10.19 -7.42
N ASN A 89 -19.24 11.35 -6.79
CA ASN A 89 -18.12 12.03 -6.14
C ASN A 89 -18.16 11.75 -4.63
N ILE A 90 -17.98 10.48 -4.27
CA ILE A 90 -18.03 10.03 -2.89
C ILE A 90 -16.74 10.46 -2.20
N ASN A 91 -16.88 11.09 -1.02
CA ASN A 91 -15.72 11.56 -0.25
C ASN A 91 -14.73 12.39 -1.09
N ASN A 92 -15.25 13.38 -1.81
CA ASN A 92 -14.46 14.28 -2.68
C ASN A 92 -13.62 13.54 -3.75
N GLY A 93 -14.09 12.41 -4.24
CA GLY A 93 -13.38 11.63 -5.25
C GLY A 93 -12.15 10.89 -4.70
N CYS A 94 -12.18 10.49 -3.45
CA CYS A 94 -11.07 9.76 -2.83
C CYS A 94 -10.64 8.53 -3.64
N PHE A 95 -9.34 8.42 -3.94
CA PHE A 95 -8.74 7.34 -4.75
C PHE A 95 -8.74 5.96 -4.08
N LEU A 96 -9.01 5.88 -2.78
CA LEU A 96 -9.04 4.62 -2.04
C LEU A 96 -10.46 4.18 -1.69
N CYS A 97 -11.46 5.00 -1.99
CA CYS A 97 -12.86 4.58 -1.87
C CYS A 97 -13.23 3.71 -3.07
N ARG A 98 -13.69 2.48 -2.80
CA ARG A 98 -14.06 1.49 -3.82
C ARG A 98 -15.02 2.05 -4.88
N GLU A 99 -15.98 2.86 -4.44
CA GLU A 99 -17.03 3.43 -5.30
C GLU A 99 -16.45 4.38 -6.36
N ASN A 100 -15.33 5.03 -6.05
CA ASN A 100 -14.67 5.96 -6.97
C ASN A 100 -13.70 5.26 -7.93
N ILE A 101 -13.09 4.15 -7.51
CA ILE A 101 -12.01 3.47 -8.26
C ILE A 101 -12.47 3.03 -9.64
N LYS A 102 -13.69 2.53 -9.75
CA LYS A 102 -14.27 2.05 -11.00
C LYS A 102 -14.12 3.06 -12.14
N TRP A 103 -14.54 4.29 -11.92
CA TRP A 103 -14.51 5.32 -12.95
C TRP A 103 -13.18 6.08 -13.00
N GLN A 104 -12.53 6.33 -11.87
CA GLN A 104 -11.23 7.02 -11.82
C GLN A 104 -10.13 6.23 -12.51
N GLN A 105 -10.18 4.92 -12.46
CA GLN A 105 -9.18 4.03 -13.04
C GLN A 105 -9.67 3.28 -14.30
N GLU A 106 -10.75 3.76 -14.91
CA GLU A 106 -11.30 3.21 -16.16
C GLU A 106 -11.50 1.69 -16.08
N GLU A 107 -12.02 1.19 -14.97
CA GLU A 107 -12.23 -0.23 -14.65
C GLU A 107 -10.96 -1.11 -14.69
N ARG A 108 -9.76 -0.52 -14.73
CA ARG A 108 -8.49 -1.28 -14.77
C ARG A 108 -8.01 -1.74 -13.40
N GLN A 109 -8.36 -1.00 -12.33
CA GLN A 109 -7.97 -1.34 -10.98
C GLN A 109 -9.06 -2.17 -10.31
N ILE A 110 -8.65 -3.29 -9.72
CA ILE A 110 -9.47 -4.10 -8.81
C ILE A 110 -8.66 -4.29 -7.54
N GLY A 111 -9.32 -4.16 -6.38
CA GLY A 111 -8.70 -4.43 -5.09
C GLY A 111 -8.99 -5.85 -4.60
N PHE A 112 -8.18 -6.34 -3.68
CA PHE A 112 -8.41 -7.58 -2.96
C PHE A 112 -8.95 -7.28 -1.57
N GLU A 113 -10.14 -7.78 -1.27
CA GLU A 113 -10.82 -7.62 0.02
C GLU A 113 -10.19 -8.53 1.08
N ILE A 114 -9.69 -7.93 2.16
CA ILE A 114 -9.02 -8.60 3.27
C ILE A 114 -9.84 -8.36 4.54
N ASN A 115 -10.28 -9.43 5.18
CA ASN A 115 -11.04 -9.36 6.42
C ASN A 115 -10.14 -9.75 7.60
N PHE A 116 -10.04 -8.85 8.56
CA PHE A 116 -9.45 -9.11 9.85
C PHE A 116 -10.54 -8.95 10.90
N GLY A 117 -10.90 -9.93 11.60
CA GLY A 117 -11.85 -9.94 12.71
C GLY A 117 -12.68 -8.67 12.99
N ILE A 118 -12.05 -7.55 13.29
CA ILE A 118 -12.71 -6.27 13.58
C ILE A 118 -12.57 -5.27 12.42
N SER A 119 -11.51 -5.39 11.61
CA SER A 119 -11.19 -4.41 10.56
C SER A 119 -11.26 -5.06 9.20
N ASP A 120 -11.89 -4.36 8.28
CA ASP A 120 -11.96 -4.72 6.87
C ASP A 120 -11.07 -3.79 6.05
N TYR A 121 -10.28 -4.37 5.18
CA TYR A 121 -9.35 -3.67 4.30
C TYR A 121 -9.52 -4.06 2.84
N ILE A 122 -9.06 -3.21 1.95
CA ILE A 122 -8.90 -3.54 0.54
C ILE A 122 -7.44 -3.28 0.15
N ALA A 123 -6.79 -4.29 -0.41
CA ALA A 123 -5.44 -4.17 -0.94
C ALA A 123 -5.49 -3.71 -2.40
N PHE A 124 -4.82 -2.60 -2.71
CA PHE A 124 -4.68 -2.04 -4.05
C PHE A 124 -3.21 -2.01 -4.45
N MET A 125 -2.90 -2.45 -5.66
CA MET A 125 -1.53 -2.30 -6.17
C MET A 125 -1.23 -0.84 -6.49
N ASN A 126 0.00 -0.41 -6.17
CA ASN A 126 0.44 0.94 -6.52
C ASN A 126 0.86 0.99 -8.00
N PRO A 127 0.28 1.88 -8.84
CA PRO A 127 0.62 1.95 -10.27
C PRO A 127 2.05 2.43 -10.54
N PHE A 128 2.67 3.10 -9.57
CA PHE A 128 4.06 3.58 -9.61
C PHE A 128 4.81 3.04 -8.38
N PRO A 129 5.13 1.75 -8.34
CA PRO A 129 5.68 1.12 -7.16
C PRO A 129 7.03 1.72 -6.73
N LEU A 130 7.29 1.72 -5.44
CA LEU A 130 8.60 2.07 -4.87
C LEU A 130 9.57 0.88 -4.95
N LEU A 131 9.06 -0.29 -4.64
CA LEU A 131 9.74 -1.58 -4.63
C LEU A 131 8.77 -2.64 -5.18
N PRO A 132 9.25 -3.88 -5.46
CA PRO A 132 8.38 -4.95 -5.94
C PRO A 132 7.18 -5.19 -5.02
N ASN A 133 6.08 -5.61 -5.60
CA ASN A 133 4.82 -5.92 -4.91
C ASN A 133 4.36 -4.79 -3.96
N HIS A 134 4.44 -3.55 -4.44
CA HIS A 134 4.03 -2.39 -3.65
C HIS A 134 2.50 -2.30 -3.60
N VAL A 135 1.95 -2.59 -2.44
CA VAL A 135 0.52 -2.60 -2.15
C VAL A 135 0.16 -1.50 -1.16
N VAL A 136 -1.02 -0.91 -1.36
CA VAL A 136 -1.70 0.01 -0.44
C VAL A 136 -2.86 -0.75 0.15
N ILE A 137 -2.87 -0.96 1.45
CA ILE A 137 -3.93 -1.67 2.18
C ILE A 137 -4.76 -0.62 2.90
N ALA A 138 -5.90 -0.27 2.30
CA ALA A 138 -6.77 0.79 2.75
C ALA A 138 -7.97 0.25 3.53
N SER A 139 -8.40 0.98 4.56
CA SER A 139 -9.64 0.64 5.27
C SER A 139 -10.84 0.71 4.33
N THR A 140 -11.81 -0.19 4.48
CA THR A 140 -13.07 -0.11 3.71
C THR A 140 -13.88 1.12 4.08
N ALA A 141 -13.86 1.49 5.36
CA ALA A 141 -14.46 2.73 5.84
C ALA A 141 -13.55 3.92 5.50
N HIS A 142 -14.14 4.99 4.94
CA HIS A 142 -13.43 6.24 4.72
C HIS A 142 -13.17 6.91 6.07
N ARG A 143 -11.91 6.92 6.49
CA ARG A 143 -11.45 7.59 7.72
C ARG A 143 -10.09 8.22 7.47
N THR A 144 -9.80 9.31 8.16
CA THR A 144 -8.53 10.03 8.02
C THR A 144 -7.32 9.17 8.39
N GLN A 145 -6.17 9.53 7.81
CA GLN A 145 -4.84 9.00 8.15
C GLN A 145 -4.32 9.55 9.49
N GLU A 146 -5.06 10.46 10.12
CA GLU A 146 -4.68 11.03 11.41
C GLU A 146 -4.90 10.03 12.55
N LEU A 147 -3.83 9.72 13.29
CA LEU A 147 -3.90 8.99 14.55
C LEU A 147 -3.80 10.01 15.68
N ARG A 148 -4.92 10.24 16.35
CA ARG A 148 -4.94 11.14 17.51
C ARG A 148 -4.53 10.37 18.76
N LEU A 149 -3.50 10.86 19.41
CA LEU A 149 -3.20 10.46 20.78
C LEU A 149 -4.07 11.30 21.72
N PHE A 150 -5.05 10.68 22.30
CA PHE A 150 -5.87 11.33 23.33
C PHE A 150 -5.25 11.10 24.72
N GLN A 151 -5.48 12.04 25.63
CA GLN A 151 -4.99 11.93 27.02
C GLN A 151 -5.74 10.87 27.85
N ASN A 152 -6.83 10.31 27.33
CA ASN A 152 -7.67 9.33 28.02
C ASN A 152 -7.52 7.94 27.37
N ASP A 153 -7.29 6.92 28.19
CA ASP A 153 -7.04 5.53 27.76
C ASP A 153 -8.14 4.93 26.86
N GLU A 154 -9.41 5.29 27.07
CA GLU A 154 -10.52 4.81 26.26
C GLU A 154 -10.45 5.27 24.78
N GLN A 155 -9.81 6.41 24.52
CA GLN A 155 -9.67 6.97 23.16
C GLN A 155 -8.39 6.52 22.44
N ASN A 156 -7.47 5.86 23.15
CA ASN A 156 -6.27 5.29 22.54
C ASN A 156 -6.50 3.91 21.90
N GLN A 157 -7.72 3.38 21.97
CA GLN A 157 -8.06 2.09 21.35
C GLN A 157 -7.78 2.08 19.83
N ASP A 158 -7.99 3.20 19.15
CA ASP A 158 -7.71 3.30 17.71
C ASP A 158 -6.23 3.07 17.38
N LEU A 159 -5.31 3.63 18.18
CA LEU A 159 -3.87 3.41 17.96
C LEU A 159 -3.49 1.95 18.24
N ALA A 160 -4.01 1.36 19.31
CA ALA A 160 -3.75 -0.04 19.64
C ALA A 160 -4.27 -0.99 18.54
N LEU A 161 -5.47 -0.73 18.02
CA LEU A 161 -6.03 -1.49 16.90
C LEU A 161 -5.19 -1.35 15.65
N VAL A 162 -4.79 -0.13 15.28
CA VAL A 162 -3.96 0.14 14.12
C VAL A 162 -2.61 -0.57 14.21
N LEU A 163 -1.97 -0.54 15.37
CA LEU A 163 -0.70 -1.26 15.59
C LEU A 163 -0.90 -2.77 15.54
N SER A 164 -1.98 -3.28 16.13
CA SER A 164 -2.33 -4.70 16.05
C SER A 164 -2.54 -5.15 14.61
N ASP A 165 -3.33 -4.40 13.83
CA ASP A 165 -3.59 -4.69 12.43
C ASP A 165 -2.31 -4.64 11.59
N LEU A 166 -1.42 -3.66 11.84
CA LEU A 166 -0.12 -3.58 11.16
C LEU A 166 0.77 -4.78 11.46
N CYS A 167 0.83 -5.21 12.72
CA CYS A 167 1.60 -6.39 13.14
C CYS A 167 1.02 -7.67 12.52
N GLU A 168 -0.30 -7.83 12.52
CA GLU A 168 -0.95 -8.99 11.92
C GLU A 168 -0.75 -9.05 10.41
N LEU A 169 -0.85 -7.90 9.71
CA LEU A 169 -0.51 -7.81 8.30
C LEU A 169 0.95 -8.18 8.03
N ALA A 170 1.87 -7.71 8.87
CA ALA A 170 3.29 -8.02 8.74
C ALA A 170 3.58 -9.53 8.91
N ASP A 171 2.89 -10.18 9.84
CA ASP A 171 2.99 -11.63 10.06
C ASP A 171 2.48 -12.42 8.84
N ARG A 172 1.38 -11.97 8.24
CA ARG A 172 0.79 -12.58 7.03
C ARG A 172 1.55 -12.27 5.73
N LEU A 173 2.50 -11.34 5.78
CA LEU A 173 3.29 -10.88 4.64
C LEU A 173 4.79 -11.09 4.86
N PRO A 174 5.26 -12.36 4.99
CA PRO A 174 6.67 -12.64 5.15
C PRO A 174 7.48 -12.03 3.99
N ASN A 175 8.66 -11.51 4.29
CA ASN A 175 9.54 -10.80 3.34
C ASN A 175 8.97 -9.48 2.78
N HIS A 176 7.92 -8.94 3.35
CA HIS A 176 7.46 -7.58 3.07
C HIS A 176 7.88 -6.63 4.20
N ILE A 177 7.94 -5.38 3.84
CA ILE A 177 8.16 -4.26 4.76
C ILE A 177 6.88 -3.45 4.77
N GLY A 178 6.29 -3.31 5.95
CA GLY A 178 5.10 -2.50 6.16
C GLY A 178 5.44 -1.16 6.78
N PHE A 179 4.70 -0.13 6.41
CA PHE A 179 4.81 1.19 7.02
C PHE A 179 3.50 1.97 6.96
N TYR A 180 3.42 2.94 7.83
CA TYR A 180 2.35 3.90 7.94
C TYR A 180 2.90 5.32 7.80
N ASN A 181 2.23 6.14 7.03
CA ASN A 181 2.53 7.57 6.89
C ASN A 181 1.40 8.40 7.48
N GLY A 182 1.67 9.11 8.55
CA GLY A 182 0.71 10.08 9.11
C GLY A 182 0.47 11.27 8.19
N VAL A 183 -0.53 12.07 8.51
CA VAL A 183 -0.98 13.22 7.70
C VAL A 183 0.18 14.17 7.40
N GLU A 184 0.99 14.53 8.38
CA GLU A 184 2.12 15.45 8.23
C GLU A 184 3.44 14.74 7.88
N ALA A 185 3.43 13.41 7.78
CA ALA A 185 4.60 12.59 7.46
C ALA A 185 4.65 12.14 5.99
N GLY A 186 4.02 12.89 5.09
CA GLY A 186 4.08 12.65 3.64
C GLY A 186 3.04 11.67 3.10
N ALA A 187 1.92 11.46 3.80
CA ALA A 187 0.77 10.74 3.25
C ALA A 187 0.28 11.44 1.97
N SER A 188 0.19 10.68 0.86
CA SER A 188 -0.30 11.22 -0.42
C SER A 188 -1.82 11.35 -0.46
N ILE A 189 -2.52 10.59 0.37
CA ILE A 189 -3.97 10.56 0.51
C ILE A 189 -4.28 10.63 2.01
N PRO A 190 -4.17 11.82 2.63
CA PRO A 190 -4.28 11.98 4.08
C PRO A 190 -5.70 11.73 4.60
N ASP A 191 -6.71 11.83 3.73
CA ASP A 191 -8.12 11.70 4.11
C ASP A 191 -8.61 10.26 4.14
N HIS A 192 -7.78 9.29 3.76
CA HIS A 192 -8.16 7.88 3.79
C HIS A 192 -7.08 7.01 4.42
N PHE A 193 -7.44 6.32 5.50
CA PHE A 193 -6.54 5.47 6.27
C PHE A 193 -6.03 4.29 5.46
N HIS A 194 -4.72 4.14 5.41
CA HIS A 194 -4.07 3.05 4.71
C HIS A 194 -2.68 2.74 5.26
N PHE A 195 -2.29 1.47 5.15
CA PHE A 195 -0.91 1.00 5.26
C PHE A 195 -0.31 0.85 3.87
N GLN A 196 1.01 0.81 3.80
CA GLN A 196 1.73 0.43 2.59
C GLN A 196 2.67 -0.72 2.91
N PHE A 197 2.72 -1.69 2.01
CA PHE A 197 3.65 -2.80 2.08
C PHE A 197 4.35 -2.96 0.74
N PHE A 198 5.58 -3.43 0.76
CA PHE A 198 6.29 -3.83 -0.44
C PHE A 198 7.22 -5.00 -0.12
N GLN A 199 7.45 -5.84 -1.11
CA GLN A 199 8.38 -6.94 -0.97
C GLN A 199 9.80 -6.42 -0.79
N ARG A 200 10.53 -7.00 0.15
CA ARG A 200 11.95 -6.72 0.32
C ARG A 200 12.72 -7.22 -0.91
N ALA A 201 13.32 -6.32 -1.66
CA ALA A 201 14.22 -6.70 -2.74
C ALA A 201 15.47 -7.40 -2.17
N PRO A 202 16.01 -8.45 -2.82
CA PRO A 202 17.18 -9.18 -2.31
C PRO A 202 18.41 -8.31 -2.09
N ASP A 203 18.54 -7.24 -2.88
CA ASP A 203 19.64 -6.27 -2.79
C ASP A 203 19.34 -5.09 -1.85
N LEU A 204 18.13 -5.07 -1.22
CA LEU A 204 17.81 -4.08 -0.23
C LEU A 204 18.50 -4.44 1.09
N PRO A 205 19.41 -3.60 1.58
CA PRO A 205 20.09 -3.86 2.84
C PRO A 205 19.11 -3.80 4.02
N LYS A 206 19.56 -4.31 5.14
CA LYS A 206 18.84 -4.12 6.40
C LYS A 206 18.66 -2.63 6.70
N PHE A 207 17.54 -2.27 7.28
CA PHE A 207 17.35 -0.94 7.83
C PHE A 207 18.14 -0.80 9.13
N PRO A 208 18.53 0.42 9.54
CA PRO A 208 19.27 0.62 10.79
C PRO A 208 18.58 0.02 12.02
N LEU A 209 17.26 -0.03 12.03
CA LEU A 209 16.48 -0.66 13.11
C LEU A 209 16.68 -2.18 13.18
N GLU A 210 16.91 -2.83 12.04
CA GLU A 210 17.13 -4.28 11.95
C GLU A 210 18.56 -4.68 12.23
N GLU A 211 19.51 -3.72 12.18
CA GLU A 211 20.95 -3.96 12.45
C GLU A 211 21.26 -3.84 13.94
N ARG A 212 20.40 -3.23 14.72
CA ARG A 212 20.56 -3.15 16.18
C ARG A 212 20.12 -4.46 16.82
N THR A 213 21.07 -5.34 17.06
CA THR A 213 20.92 -6.35 18.11
C THR A 213 20.85 -5.60 19.43
N PHE A 214 19.68 -5.55 20.05
CA PHE A 214 19.60 -5.18 21.45
C PHE A 214 20.30 -6.31 22.22
N SER A 215 21.58 -6.12 22.55
CA SER A 215 22.22 -6.92 23.59
C SER A 215 21.54 -6.56 24.90
N ASN A 216 20.74 -7.49 25.43
CA ASN A 216 20.25 -7.47 26.80
C ASN A 216 21.42 -7.48 27.77
#